data_09612bca4ddd0209e58689d7669c93a6
#
_entry.id   09612bca4ddd0209e58689d7669c93a6
#
_cell.length_a   1.000
_cell.length_b   1.000
_cell.length_c   1.000
_cell.angle_alpha   90.00
_cell.angle_beta   90.00
_cell.angle_gamma   90.00
#
_symmetry.space_group_name_H-M   'P 1'
#
loop_
_entity.id
_entity.type
_entity.pdbx_description
1 polymer ?
#
loop_
_entity_poly.entity_id
_entity_poly.type
_entity_poly.pdbx_seq_one_letter_code
_entity_poly.pdbx_strand_id
1 'polypeptide(L)'
;MNLRKRYRKYITYTGTAGMLALSVALTGCSKEASGPGDGNATPSEVTEIQAVPETIAQLGLQGQVLPGLNDVDLPDAEPAPEYLRIGVRHEIVKKLQQRLMDLGFMDNDEPTDYFGEMTQMAVKHFQRQNELPMDGIVGNATWDAIMAEDAKYYAVSKGTQGDDIQRIQQRLYELGYLASADLVTGNFGDSTEAAVLKLQEVNGLDQDGKVGQRTINLLYS
;
A
#
# COMPACT_ATOMS: atom_id res chain seq x y z
N MET A 1 19.79 -12.30 18.08
CA MET A 1 19.33 -12.93 16.82
C MET A 1 18.24 -12.02 16.28
N ASN A 2 18.45 -11.40 15.10
CA ASN A 2 17.82 -10.16 14.65
C ASN A 2 16.38 -10.41 14.20
N LEU A 3 15.36 -9.99 14.96
CA LEU A 3 13.92 -10.06 14.65
C LEU A 3 13.53 -9.42 13.30
N ARG A 4 14.39 -8.52 12.79
CA ARG A 4 14.20 -7.78 11.54
C ARG A 4 14.17 -8.65 10.26
N LYS A 5 14.70 -9.87 10.29
CA LYS A 5 14.74 -10.75 9.10
C LYS A 5 13.48 -11.59 8.89
N ARG A 6 12.57 -11.66 9.84
CA ARG A 6 11.35 -12.49 9.72
C ARG A 6 10.18 -11.81 9.01
N TYR A 7 10.12 -10.49 9.06
CA TYR A 7 9.06 -9.70 8.39
C TYR A 7 9.06 -9.83 6.87
N ARG A 8 10.23 -10.01 6.26
CA ARG A 8 10.43 -10.07 4.80
C ARG A 8 9.76 -11.26 4.11
N LYS A 9 9.31 -12.27 4.86
CA LYS A 9 8.85 -13.54 4.28
C LYS A 9 7.37 -13.59 3.92
N TYR A 10 6.58 -12.62 4.37
CA TYR A 10 5.11 -12.68 4.28
C TYR A 10 4.46 -11.60 3.41
N ILE A 11 5.25 -10.68 2.85
CA ILE A 11 4.73 -9.68 1.89
C ILE A 11 5.20 -10.07 0.47
N THR A 12 4.97 -11.32 0.10
CA THR A 12 4.93 -11.66 -1.32
C THR A 12 3.47 -11.55 -1.76
N TYR A 13 3.16 -10.49 -2.44
CA TYR A 13 1.94 -10.35 -3.22
C TYR A 13 1.85 -11.53 -4.18
N THR A 14 1.09 -12.55 -3.85
CA THR A 14 0.59 -13.51 -4.83
C THR A 14 -0.68 -12.93 -5.43
N GLY A 15 -0.53 -11.91 -6.24
CA GLY A 15 -1.54 -11.49 -7.19
C GLY A 15 -1.61 -12.51 -8.32
N THR A 16 -2.08 -13.71 -8.03
CA THR A 16 -2.51 -14.63 -9.07
C THR A 16 -3.96 -14.31 -9.39
N ALA A 17 -4.16 -13.50 -10.42
CA ALA A 17 -5.41 -13.48 -11.15
C ALA A 17 -5.72 -14.94 -11.54
N GLY A 18 -6.73 -15.53 -10.91
CA GLY A 18 -7.22 -16.86 -11.22
C GLY A 18 -7.79 -16.87 -12.65
N MET A 19 -6.98 -17.28 -13.60
CA MET A 19 -7.46 -17.72 -14.90
C MET A 19 -8.00 -19.13 -14.71
N LEU A 20 -9.31 -19.25 -14.57
CA LEU A 20 -10.04 -20.50 -14.78
C LEU A 20 -9.92 -20.85 -16.26
N ALA A 21 -8.97 -21.70 -16.61
CA ALA A 21 -8.91 -22.36 -17.90
C ALA A 21 -9.97 -23.46 -17.93
N LEU A 22 -11.11 -23.17 -18.52
CA LEU A 22 -12.11 -24.18 -18.88
C LEU A 22 -11.62 -24.90 -20.14
N SER A 23 -11.03 -26.08 -19.98
CA SER A 23 -10.66 -26.97 -21.09
C SER A 23 -11.93 -27.60 -21.64
N VAL A 24 -12.40 -27.14 -22.79
CA VAL A 24 -13.34 -27.88 -23.61
C VAL A 24 -12.58 -28.51 -24.75
N ALA A 25 -12.43 -29.81 -24.69
CA ALA A 25 -11.96 -30.64 -25.77
C ALA A 25 -13.09 -30.76 -26.81
N LEU A 26 -12.87 -30.31 -28.05
CA LEU A 26 -13.65 -30.72 -29.19
C LEU A 26 -12.71 -31.18 -30.30
N THR A 27 -12.81 -32.46 -30.53
CA THR A 27 -12.26 -33.24 -31.62
C THR A 27 -12.97 -32.88 -32.92
N GLY A 28 -12.24 -32.72 -34.03
CA GLY A 28 -12.88 -32.99 -35.31
C GLY A 28 -12.42 -32.20 -36.53
N CYS A 29 -11.62 -32.85 -37.35
CA CYS A 29 -11.55 -32.91 -38.86
C CYS A 29 -11.23 -31.66 -39.68
N SER A 30 -10.07 -31.77 -40.24
CA SER A 30 -9.63 -31.57 -41.64
C SER A 30 -10.51 -30.80 -42.68
N LYS A 31 -9.93 -29.81 -43.37
CA LYS A 31 -9.60 -29.92 -44.81
C LYS A 31 -8.84 -28.72 -45.36
N GLU A 32 -7.92 -29.03 -46.25
CA GLU A 32 -7.04 -28.15 -47.04
C GLU A 32 -7.80 -27.22 -47.97
N ALA A 33 -7.24 -26.05 -48.29
CA ALA A 33 -7.06 -25.53 -49.63
C ALA A 33 -6.20 -24.25 -49.66
N SER A 34 -5.13 -24.38 -50.31
CA SER A 34 -4.23 -23.58 -51.15
C SER A 34 -4.60 -22.16 -51.53
N GLY A 35 -3.54 -21.29 -51.55
CA GLY A 35 -3.27 -20.33 -52.60
C GLY A 35 -2.93 -18.89 -52.14
N PRO A 36 -1.99 -18.25 -52.84
CA PRO A 36 -1.17 -17.18 -52.27
C PRO A 36 -1.69 -15.77 -52.56
N GLY A 37 -1.32 -14.80 -51.72
CA GLY A 37 -1.59 -13.40 -51.96
C GLY A 37 -0.64 -12.48 -51.20
N ASP A 38 0.24 -11.85 -51.94
CA ASP A 38 1.14 -10.80 -51.55
C ASP A 38 0.43 -9.64 -50.85
N GLY A 39 1.03 -9.08 -49.80
CA GLY A 39 0.51 -7.88 -49.17
C GLY A 39 1.43 -7.32 -48.09
N ASN A 40 2.36 -6.53 -48.55
CA ASN A 40 3.12 -5.54 -47.81
C ASN A 40 2.29 -4.88 -46.68
N ALA A 41 2.64 -5.07 -45.42
CA ALA A 41 2.12 -4.29 -44.31
C ALA A 41 3.28 -3.69 -43.51
N THR A 42 3.44 -2.40 -43.67
CA THR A 42 4.23 -1.48 -42.85
C THR A 42 3.91 -1.62 -41.37
N PRO A 43 4.88 -1.39 -40.47
CA PRO A 43 4.61 -1.37 -39.04
C PRO A 43 3.82 -0.12 -38.66
N SER A 44 2.59 -0.33 -38.28
CA SER A 44 1.71 0.72 -37.77
C SER A 44 1.99 1.02 -36.32
N GLU A 45 2.25 2.28 -36.10
CA GLU A 45 1.83 3.11 -35.00
C GLU A 45 2.02 2.57 -33.57
N VAL A 46 3.06 3.12 -32.96
CA VAL A 46 3.16 3.32 -31.52
C VAL A 46 1.93 4.13 -31.12
N THR A 47 0.96 3.49 -30.50
CA THR A 47 -0.20 4.16 -29.93
C THR A 47 0.28 5.09 -28.83
N GLU A 48 0.23 6.38 -29.13
CA GLU A 48 0.35 7.51 -28.25
C GLU A 48 -0.46 7.26 -26.98
N ILE A 49 0.21 7.17 -25.84
CA ILE A 49 -0.42 7.08 -24.53
C ILE A 49 -1.14 8.40 -24.32
N GLN A 50 -2.46 8.38 -24.51
CA GLN A 50 -3.32 9.54 -24.28
C GLN A 50 -3.08 10.12 -22.90
N ALA A 51 -2.86 11.42 -22.89
CA ALA A 51 -2.70 12.27 -21.75
C ALA A 51 -3.69 11.94 -20.62
N VAL A 52 -3.18 11.79 -19.42
CA VAL A 52 -3.94 11.76 -18.16
C VAL A 52 -4.87 13.00 -18.13
N PRO A 53 -6.16 12.86 -17.82
CA PRO A 53 -7.11 13.95 -17.91
C PRO A 53 -6.74 15.12 -17.01
N GLU A 54 -6.99 16.32 -17.49
CA GLU A 54 -6.79 17.65 -16.88
C GLU A 54 -7.54 17.89 -15.53
N THR A 55 -7.80 16.86 -14.77
CA THR A 55 -8.62 16.94 -13.55
C THR A 55 -7.90 17.63 -12.37
N ILE A 56 -6.57 17.81 -12.47
CA ILE A 56 -5.77 18.47 -11.42
C ILE A 56 -5.96 19.98 -11.41
N ALA A 57 -6.27 20.57 -12.57
CA ALA A 57 -6.49 22.02 -12.68
C ALA A 57 -7.77 22.50 -11.99
N GLN A 58 -8.72 21.59 -11.70
CA GLN A 58 -10.00 21.93 -11.06
C GLN A 58 -9.95 21.94 -9.53
N LEU A 59 -8.86 21.44 -8.92
CA LEU A 59 -8.73 21.40 -7.46
C LEU A 59 -8.14 22.68 -6.84
N GLY A 60 -7.89 23.71 -7.64
CA GLY A 60 -7.45 25.03 -7.13
C GLY A 60 -6.05 25.04 -6.50
N LEU A 61 -5.24 24.00 -6.75
CA LEU A 61 -3.92 23.80 -6.14
C LEU A 61 -2.82 24.35 -7.06
N GLN A 62 -2.88 25.64 -7.37
CA GLN A 62 -1.82 26.28 -8.15
C GLN A 62 -0.70 26.79 -7.21
N GLY A 63 0.49 26.22 -7.37
CA GLY A 63 1.75 26.89 -7.01
C GLY A 63 2.17 26.86 -5.54
N GLN A 64 1.73 25.89 -4.72
CA GLN A 64 2.26 25.77 -3.37
C GLN A 64 3.29 24.63 -3.27
N VAL A 65 4.54 25.01 -3.14
CA VAL A 65 5.64 24.09 -2.81
C VAL A 65 5.43 23.57 -1.39
N LEU A 66 5.62 22.27 -1.18
CA LEU A 66 5.50 21.66 0.15
C LEU A 66 6.41 22.33 1.17
N PRO A 67 5.91 22.86 2.32
CA PRO A 67 6.74 23.45 3.36
C PRO A 67 7.74 22.41 3.91
N GLY A 68 8.99 22.81 4.10
CA GLY A 68 10.06 21.93 4.59
C GLY A 68 10.69 21.03 3.53
N LEU A 69 10.26 21.07 2.27
CA LEU A 69 10.94 20.40 1.16
C LEU A 69 12.20 21.15 0.72
N ASN A 70 12.29 22.45 1.03
CA ASN A 70 13.43 23.30 0.67
C ASN A 70 14.59 23.24 1.69
N ASP A 71 14.40 22.58 2.85
CA ASP A 71 15.44 22.50 3.89
C ASP A 71 16.42 21.34 3.70
N VAL A 72 16.31 20.61 2.59
CA VAL A 72 17.33 19.62 2.21
C VAL A 72 18.41 20.36 1.44
N ASP A 73 19.40 20.87 2.17
CA ASP A 73 20.58 21.58 1.68
C ASP A 73 21.51 20.59 0.93
N LEU A 74 21.03 20.09 -0.23
CA LEU A 74 21.83 19.29 -1.15
C LEU A 74 22.25 20.20 -2.29
N PRO A 75 23.55 20.55 -2.42
CA PRO A 75 24.05 21.27 -3.58
C PRO A 75 23.82 20.38 -4.82
N ASP A 76 23.08 20.83 -5.79
CA ASP A 76 22.65 20.14 -7.02
C ASP A 76 21.38 19.24 -6.92
N ALA A 77 20.58 19.33 -5.86
CA ALA A 77 19.32 18.60 -5.79
C ALA A 77 18.27 19.22 -6.74
N GLU A 78 17.60 18.37 -7.53
CA GLU A 78 16.41 18.80 -8.29
C GLU A 78 15.37 19.41 -7.34
N PRO A 79 14.63 20.46 -7.76
CA PRO A 79 13.58 21.04 -6.91
C PRO A 79 12.56 19.98 -6.53
N ALA A 80 12.17 19.99 -5.25
CA ALA A 80 11.19 19.03 -4.76
C ALA A 80 9.88 19.12 -5.54
N PRO A 81 9.27 17.99 -5.91
CA PRO A 81 8.01 17.98 -6.63
C PRO A 81 6.88 18.57 -5.77
N GLU A 82 5.93 19.24 -6.40
CA GLU A 82 4.77 19.84 -5.73
C GLU A 82 3.94 18.80 -4.94
N TYR A 83 3.90 17.55 -5.43
CA TYR A 83 3.21 16.42 -4.81
C TYR A 83 4.06 15.16 -4.89
N LEU A 84 4.04 14.36 -3.81
CA LEU A 84 4.61 13.02 -3.85
C LEU A 84 3.48 12.01 -4.08
N ARG A 85 3.64 11.20 -5.12
CA ARG A 85 2.67 10.17 -5.50
C ARG A 85 3.40 8.99 -6.15
N ILE A 86 2.67 7.90 -6.34
CA ILE A 86 3.23 6.71 -6.98
C ILE A 86 3.94 7.06 -8.31
N GLY A 87 5.13 6.51 -8.48
CA GLY A 87 6.01 6.73 -9.65
C GLY A 87 7.03 7.84 -9.48
N VAL A 88 6.89 8.74 -8.49
CA VAL A 88 7.86 9.81 -8.22
C VAL A 88 9.17 9.21 -7.71
N ARG A 89 10.31 9.72 -8.26
CA ARG A 89 11.66 9.48 -7.74
C ARG A 89 12.27 10.80 -7.30
N HIS A 90 12.61 10.89 -6.02
CA HIS A 90 13.26 12.05 -5.43
C HIS A 90 13.79 11.70 -4.03
N GLU A 91 14.90 12.29 -3.61
CA GLU A 91 15.49 12.05 -2.28
C GLU A 91 14.52 12.33 -1.11
N ILE A 92 13.59 13.27 -1.29
CA ILE A 92 12.56 13.59 -0.30
C ILE A 92 11.65 12.39 0.03
N VAL A 93 11.52 11.43 -0.90
CA VAL A 93 10.73 10.20 -0.68
C VAL A 93 11.36 9.35 0.41
N LYS A 94 12.70 9.34 0.52
CA LYS A 94 13.39 8.64 1.62
C LYS A 94 12.98 9.20 2.99
N LYS A 95 12.93 10.55 3.11
CA LYS A 95 12.50 11.21 4.35
C LYS A 95 11.06 10.85 4.71
N LEU A 96 10.17 10.84 3.71
CA LEU A 96 8.78 10.41 3.87
C LEU A 96 8.69 8.95 4.35
N GLN A 97 9.36 8.04 3.66
CA GLN A 97 9.35 6.61 4.00
C GLN A 97 9.91 6.36 5.40
N GLN A 98 11.04 6.99 5.73
CA GLN A 98 11.60 6.89 7.08
C GLN A 98 10.58 7.32 8.13
N ARG A 99 9.92 8.45 7.94
CA ARG A 99 8.91 8.93 8.89
C ARG A 99 7.71 8.00 9.00
N LEU A 100 7.21 7.46 7.88
CA LEU A 100 6.12 6.48 7.88
C LEU A 100 6.52 5.17 8.59
N MET A 101 7.78 4.75 8.47
CA MET A 101 8.35 3.61 9.20
C MET A 101 8.41 3.90 10.71
N ASP A 102 8.91 5.09 11.10
CA ASP A 102 8.99 5.51 12.49
C ASP A 102 7.61 5.55 13.16
N LEU A 103 6.58 5.94 12.41
CA LEU A 103 5.18 5.98 12.84
C LEU A 103 4.48 4.62 12.77
N GLY A 104 5.10 3.60 12.17
CA GLY A 104 4.58 2.24 12.07
C GLY A 104 3.59 1.99 10.92
N PHE A 105 3.50 2.89 9.94
CA PHE A 105 2.68 2.72 8.73
C PHE A 105 3.38 1.92 7.63
N MET A 106 4.69 1.77 7.72
CA MET A 106 5.51 0.95 6.81
C MET A 106 6.40 0.00 7.59
N ASP A 107 6.80 -1.09 6.95
CA ASP A 107 7.81 -2.00 7.48
C ASP A 107 9.18 -1.29 7.54
N ASN A 108 9.99 -1.65 8.55
CA ASN A 108 11.32 -1.10 8.74
C ASN A 108 12.32 -1.70 7.74
N ASP A 109 12.19 -1.31 6.48
CA ASP A 109 13.14 -1.57 5.42
C ASP A 109 14.09 -0.37 5.20
N GLU A 110 15.00 -0.48 4.24
CA GLU A 110 15.84 0.64 3.85
C GLU A 110 15.03 1.62 2.98
N PRO A 111 14.93 2.92 3.36
CA PRO A 111 14.21 3.91 2.57
C PRO A 111 14.83 4.10 1.19
N THR A 112 13.98 4.24 0.17
CA THR A 112 14.39 4.44 -1.22
C THR A 112 13.92 5.79 -1.75
N ASP A 113 14.51 6.25 -2.84
CA ASP A 113 14.09 7.47 -3.55
C ASP A 113 12.78 7.29 -4.34
N TYR A 114 12.22 6.07 -4.39
CA TYR A 114 11.07 5.73 -5.21
C TYR A 114 9.77 5.63 -4.40
N PHE A 115 8.78 6.42 -4.79
CA PHE A 115 7.42 6.34 -4.25
C PHE A 115 6.67 5.18 -4.93
N GLY A 116 6.77 4.00 -4.36
CA GLY A 116 6.13 2.77 -4.85
C GLY A 116 4.74 2.53 -4.26
N GLU A 117 4.15 1.38 -4.59
CA GLU A 117 2.83 0.96 -4.10
C GLU A 117 2.78 0.86 -2.57
N MET A 118 3.83 0.34 -1.94
CA MET A 118 3.90 0.22 -0.48
C MET A 118 3.89 1.59 0.20
N THR A 119 4.60 2.57 -0.36
CA THR A 119 4.58 3.95 0.13
C THR A 119 3.19 4.56 -0.03
N GLN A 120 2.53 4.34 -1.18
CA GLN A 120 1.17 4.83 -1.41
C GLN A 120 0.17 4.23 -0.42
N MET A 121 0.25 2.92 -0.14
CA MET A 121 -0.61 2.25 0.84
C MET A 121 -0.38 2.82 2.25
N ALA A 122 0.86 2.99 2.67
CA ALA A 122 1.20 3.58 3.95
C ALA A 122 0.64 5.02 4.09
N VAL A 123 0.76 5.82 3.04
CA VAL A 123 0.16 7.18 2.99
C VAL A 123 -1.35 7.11 3.13
N LYS A 124 -2.04 6.22 2.41
CA LYS A 124 -3.49 6.05 2.53
C LYS A 124 -3.92 5.63 3.95
N HIS A 125 -3.18 4.72 4.59
CA HIS A 125 -3.47 4.31 5.97
C HIS A 125 -3.27 5.48 6.94
N PHE A 126 -2.21 6.28 6.74
CA PHE A 126 -1.98 7.49 7.52
C PHE A 126 -3.10 8.51 7.31
N GLN A 127 -3.48 8.79 6.06
CA GLN A 127 -4.58 9.69 5.71
C GLN A 127 -5.88 9.23 6.37
N ARG A 128 -6.24 7.93 6.28
CA ARG A 128 -7.41 7.37 6.95
C ARG A 128 -7.41 7.66 8.45
N GLN A 129 -6.30 7.37 9.13
CA GLN A 129 -6.21 7.54 10.59
C GLN A 129 -6.27 9.00 11.04
N ASN A 130 -5.85 9.92 10.18
CA ASN A 130 -5.84 11.36 10.45
C ASN A 130 -7.01 12.12 9.78
N GLU A 131 -8.03 11.41 9.28
CA GLU A 131 -9.23 11.98 8.65
C GLU A 131 -8.91 12.90 7.46
N LEU A 132 -7.80 12.61 6.76
CA LEU A 132 -7.41 13.26 5.51
C LEU A 132 -8.00 12.52 4.30
N PRO A 133 -8.13 13.16 3.13
CA PRO A 133 -8.52 12.47 1.90
C PRO A 133 -7.59 11.29 1.61
N MET A 134 -8.17 10.08 1.45
CA MET A 134 -7.42 8.84 1.23
C MET A 134 -7.03 8.66 -0.25
N ASP A 135 -6.36 9.62 -0.84
CA ASP A 135 -5.94 9.59 -2.25
C ASP A 135 -4.56 8.94 -2.47
N GLY A 136 -3.78 8.81 -1.39
CA GLY A 136 -2.41 8.29 -1.44
C GLY A 136 -1.43 9.28 -2.06
N ILE A 137 -1.78 10.57 -2.06
CA ILE A 137 -0.94 11.67 -2.54
C ILE A 137 -0.48 12.49 -1.33
N VAL A 138 0.80 12.81 -1.30
CA VAL A 138 1.35 13.67 -0.25
C VAL A 138 1.44 15.09 -0.77
N GLY A 139 0.39 15.87 -0.51
CA GLY A 139 0.40 17.34 -0.62
C GLY A 139 0.75 17.97 0.73
N ASN A 140 0.73 19.32 0.82
CA ASN A 140 1.13 20.07 2.01
C ASN A 140 0.44 19.57 3.29
N ALA A 141 -0.87 19.41 3.28
CA ALA A 141 -1.62 18.98 4.47
C ALA A 141 -1.20 17.57 4.95
N THR A 142 -1.00 16.63 4.02
CA THR A 142 -0.55 15.29 4.35
C THR A 142 0.91 15.31 4.83
N TRP A 143 1.77 16.09 4.18
CA TRP A 143 3.17 16.23 4.56
C TRP A 143 3.31 16.80 5.97
N ASP A 144 2.65 17.92 6.26
CA ASP A 144 2.70 18.59 7.56
C ASP A 144 2.20 17.65 8.67
N ALA A 145 1.12 16.93 8.42
CA ALA A 145 0.58 15.96 9.37
C ALA A 145 1.56 14.79 9.64
N ILE A 146 2.22 14.27 8.59
CA ILE A 146 3.22 13.18 8.75
C ILE A 146 4.44 13.67 9.50
N MET A 147 4.92 14.88 9.23
CA MET A 147 6.13 15.44 9.81
C MET A 147 5.92 16.06 11.19
N ALA A 148 4.68 16.25 11.63
CA ALA A 148 4.37 16.81 12.93
C ALA A 148 5.00 16.00 14.08
N GLU A 149 5.45 16.67 15.14
CA GLU A 149 6.04 16.01 16.31
C GLU A 149 5.03 15.12 17.03
N ASP A 150 3.75 15.52 17.03
CA ASP A 150 2.62 14.82 17.64
C ASP A 150 1.88 13.90 16.67
N ALA A 151 2.47 13.60 15.50
CA ALA A 151 1.89 12.69 14.53
C ALA A 151 1.53 11.35 15.17
N LYS A 152 0.32 10.87 14.88
CA LYS A 152 -0.22 9.64 15.48
C LYS A 152 0.50 8.41 14.95
N TYR A 153 0.91 7.53 15.84
CA TYR A 153 1.40 6.20 15.47
C TYR A 153 0.27 5.35 14.91
N TYR A 154 0.63 4.42 14.01
CA TYR A 154 -0.33 3.46 13.46
C TYR A 154 -1.07 2.73 14.57
N ALA A 155 -2.39 2.79 14.50
CA ALA A 155 -3.29 2.05 15.37
C ALA A 155 -4.63 1.83 14.67
N VAL A 156 -5.13 0.61 14.70
CA VAL A 156 -6.45 0.26 14.17
C VAL A 156 -7.28 -0.44 15.23
N SER A 157 -8.59 -0.27 15.14
CA SER A 157 -9.56 -0.79 16.10
C SER A 157 -10.89 -1.08 15.42
N LYS A 158 -11.86 -1.52 16.19
CA LYS A 158 -13.22 -1.78 15.72
C LYS A 158 -13.79 -0.59 14.93
N GLY A 159 -14.39 -0.91 13.78
CA GLY A 159 -14.92 0.04 12.81
C GLY A 159 -13.93 0.40 11.69
N THR A 160 -12.63 0.12 11.86
CA THR A 160 -11.65 0.33 10.78
C THR A 160 -11.84 -0.67 9.65
N GLN A 161 -11.68 -0.21 8.41
CA GLN A 161 -11.74 -1.03 7.21
C GLN A 161 -10.51 -0.80 6.32
N GLY A 162 -10.04 -1.85 5.66
CA GLY A 162 -8.93 -1.75 4.72
C GLY A 162 -8.22 -3.08 4.49
N ASP A 163 -7.27 -3.05 3.58
CA ASP A 163 -6.40 -4.18 3.23
C ASP A 163 -5.43 -4.54 4.37
N ASP A 164 -5.02 -3.55 5.17
CA ASP A 164 -4.25 -3.77 6.40
C ASP A 164 -5.06 -4.56 7.44
N ILE A 165 -6.36 -4.29 7.56
CA ILE A 165 -7.25 -5.05 8.44
C ILE A 165 -7.36 -6.51 7.95
N GLN A 166 -7.50 -6.70 6.64
CA GLN A 166 -7.56 -8.05 6.07
C GLN A 166 -6.28 -8.84 6.37
N ARG A 167 -5.09 -8.22 6.27
CA ARG A 167 -3.82 -8.85 6.62
C ARG A 167 -3.73 -9.21 8.10
N ILE A 168 -4.16 -8.31 8.98
CA ILE A 168 -4.24 -8.56 10.43
C ILE A 168 -5.16 -9.74 10.73
N GLN A 169 -6.36 -9.77 10.13
CA GLN A 169 -7.32 -10.86 10.30
C GLN A 169 -6.77 -12.18 9.79
N GLN A 170 -6.12 -12.18 8.62
CA GLN A 170 -5.47 -13.37 8.08
C GLN A 170 -4.44 -13.92 9.07
N ARG A 171 -3.64 -13.04 9.67
CA ARG A 171 -2.65 -13.45 10.64
C ARG A 171 -3.26 -13.96 11.95
N LEU A 172 -4.32 -13.31 12.44
CA LEU A 172 -5.08 -13.79 13.60
C LEU A 172 -5.69 -15.17 13.35
N TYR A 173 -6.18 -15.43 12.13
CA TYR A 173 -6.68 -16.73 11.72
C TYR A 173 -5.58 -17.80 11.70
N GLU A 174 -4.44 -17.52 11.09
CA GLU A 174 -3.27 -18.42 11.05
C GLU A 174 -2.75 -18.78 12.45
N LEU A 175 -2.84 -17.85 13.40
CA LEU A 175 -2.45 -18.04 14.79
C LEU A 175 -3.55 -18.70 15.63
N GLY A 176 -4.74 -18.95 15.06
CA GLY A 176 -5.86 -19.62 15.73
C GLY A 176 -6.69 -18.72 16.66
N TYR A 177 -6.55 -17.39 16.55
CA TYR A 177 -7.37 -16.43 17.32
C TYR A 177 -8.69 -16.11 16.62
N LEU A 178 -8.78 -16.21 15.29
CA LEU A 178 -10.03 -16.15 14.53
C LEU A 178 -10.51 -17.58 14.21
N ALA A 179 -11.81 -17.82 14.38
CA ALA A 179 -12.39 -19.15 14.27
C ALA A 179 -12.53 -19.67 12.83
N SER A 180 -12.62 -18.77 11.84
CA SER A 180 -12.85 -19.12 10.44
C SER A 180 -12.19 -18.12 9.50
N ALA A 181 -11.75 -18.61 8.33
CA ALA A 181 -11.25 -17.77 7.24
C ALA A 181 -12.33 -16.81 6.69
N ASP A 182 -13.62 -17.14 6.83
CA ASP A 182 -14.72 -16.28 6.40
C ASP A 182 -14.78 -14.95 7.19
N LEU A 183 -14.08 -14.87 8.32
CA LEU A 183 -13.96 -13.66 9.13
C LEU A 183 -12.83 -12.72 8.63
N VAL A 184 -12.07 -13.13 7.62
CA VAL A 184 -11.03 -12.32 6.96
C VAL A 184 -11.68 -11.42 5.90
N THR A 185 -12.38 -10.40 6.37
CA THR A 185 -13.26 -9.56 5.52
C THR A 185 -12.66 -8.19 5.19
N GLY A 186 -11.58 -7.79 5.88
CA GLY A 186 -11.06 -6.43 5.81
C GLY A 186 -11.88 -5.42 6.63
N ASN A 187 -12.86 -5.89 7.43
CA ASN A 187 -13.64 -5.05 8.33
C ASN A 187 -13.35 -5.47 9.79
N PHE A 188 -12.81 -4.57 10.58
CA PHE A 188 -12.52 -4.79 11.99
C PHE A 188 -13.82 -4.77 12.81
N GLY A 189 -14.49 -5.90 12.87
CA GLY A 189 -15.75 -6.13 13.61
C GLY A 189 -15.51 -6.75 14.99
N ASP A 190 -16.63 -7.18 15.64
CA ASP A 190 -16.61 -7.79 16.97
C ASP A 190 -15.71 -9.02 17.05
N SER A 191 -15.73 -9.88 16.03
CA SER A 191 -14.91 -11.09 15.99
C SER A 191 -13.42 -10.77 15.94
N THR A 192 -13.04 -9.73 15.21
CA THR A 192 -11.64 -9.26 15.14
C THR A 192 -11.19 -8.65 16.46
N GLU A 193 -12.04 -7.81 17.06
CA GLU A 193 -11.78 -7.23 18.38
C GLU A 193 -11.56 -8.30 19.45
N ALA A 194 -12.47 -9.30 19.51
CA ALA A 194 -12.34 -10.42 20.44
C ALA A 194 -11.04 -11.23 20.24
N ALA A 195 -10.65 -11.45 18.98
CA ALA A 195 -9.40 -12.13 18.64
C ALA A 195 -8.17 -11.34 19.09
N VAL A 196 -8.20 -10.01 18.91
CA VAL A 196 -7.12 -9.11 19.35
C VAL A 196 -7.02 -9.08 20.88
N LEU A 197 -8.15 -8.93 21.59
CA LEU A 197 -8.19 -8.99 23.05
C LEU A 197 -7.59 -10.30 23.58
N LYS A 198 -7.93 -11.43 22.94
CA LYS A 198 -7.36 -12.72 23.31
C LYS A 198 -5.87 -12.83 23.06
N LEU A 199 -5.38 -12.31 21.92
CA LEU A 199 -3.96 -12.23 21.64
C LEU A 199 -3.22 -11.39 22.69
N GLN A 200 -3.78 -10.24 23.06
CA GLN A 200 -3.23 -9.33 24.08
C GLN A 200 -3.19 -9.99 25.46
N GLU A 201 -4.28 -10.64 25.86
CA GLU A 201 -4.39 -11.37 27.14
C GLU A 201 -3.28 -12.43 27.28
N VAL A 202 -3.18 -13.32 26.27
CA VAL A 202 -2.22 -14.45 26.32
C VAL A 202 -0.76 -13.95 26.37
N ASN A 203 -0.50 -12.77 25.80
CA ASN A 203 0.86 -12.21 25.74
C ASN A 203 1.13 -11.11 26.78
N GLY A 204 0.21 -10.91 27.74
CA GLY A 204 0.39 -9.96 28.85
C GLY A 204 0.43 -8.49 28.42
N LEU A 205 -0.24 -8.15 27.31
CA LEU A 205 -0.45 -6.77 26.90
C LEU A 205 -1.73 -6.20 27.53
N ASP A 206 -1.82 -4.87 27.53
CA ASP A 206 -3.07 -4.19 27.84
C ASP A 206 -4.16 -4.62 26.86
N GLN A 207 -5.29 -5.08 27.38
CA GLN A 207 -6.43 -5.57 26.61
C GLN A 207 -7.30 -4.39 26.15
N ASP A 208 -6.80 -3.58 25.21
CA ASP A 208 -7.51 -2.42 24.66
C ASP A 208 -8.26 -2.71 23.35
N GLY A 209 -8.10 -3.93 22.81
CA GLY A 209 -8.70 -4.36 21.55
C GLY A 209 -8.17 -3.65 20.31
N LYS A 210 -7.09 -2.86 20.44
CA LYS A 210 -6.47 -2.12 19.35
C LYS A 210 -5.22 -2.83 18.84
N VAL A 211 -4.99 -2.71 17.54
CA VAL A 211 -3.76 -3.22 16.93
C VAL A 211 -2.83 -2.04 16.67
N GLY A 212 -1.98 -1.75 17.64
CA GLY A 212 -0.86 -0.83 17.52
C GLY A 212 0.47 -1.59 17.37
N GLN A 213 1.61 -0.89 17.44
CA GLN A 213 2.94 -1.46 17.19
C GLN A 213 3.25 -2.70 18.06
N ARG A 214 2.86 -2.69 19.33
CA ARG A 214 3.10 -3.84 20.23
C ARG A 214 2.34 -5.09 19.78
N THR A 215 1.07 -4.92 19.40
CA THR A 215 0.22 -6.01 18.90
C THR A 215 0.70 -6.50 17.53
N ILE A 216 1.12 -5.58 16.63
CA ILE A 216 1.74 -5.93 15.34
C ILE A 216 2.97 -6.80 15.55
N ASN A 217 3.86 -6.44 16.47
CA ASN A 217 5.06 -7.22 16.76
C ASN A 217 4.74 -8.66 17.20
N LEU A 218 3.66 -8.87 17.95
CA LEU A 218 3.20 -10.22 18.33
C LEU A 218 2.60 -10.99 17.16
N LEU A 219 1.83 -10.33 16.32
CA LEU A 219 1.21 -10.98 15.16
C LEU A 219 2.27 -11.55 14.20
N TYR A 220 3.40 -10.88 14.08
CA TYR A 220 4.43 -11.21 13.10
C TYR A 220 5.77 -11.67 13.70
N SER A 221 5.79 -12.04 14.99
CA SER A 221 6.96 -12.61 15.69
C SER A 221 7.29 -14.06 15.29
#